data_83c2783c006ba8f8486b3a95510ff03f
#
_entry.id   83c2783c006ba8f8486b3a95510ff03f
#
_cell.length_a   1.000
_cell.length_b   1.000
_cell.length_c   1.000
_cell.angle_alpha   90.00
_cell.angle_beta   90.00
_cell.angle_gamma   90.00
#
_symmetry.space_group_name_H-M   'P 1'
#
loop_
_entity.id
_entity.type
_entity.pdbx_description
1 polymer ?
#
loop_
_entity_poly.entity_id
_entity_poly.type
_entity_poly.pdbx_seq_one_letter_code
_entity_poly.pdbx_strand_id
1 'polypeptide(L)'
;MSRNGPLALGFHGLVVLFMMAPLVVVCLVAFTPENTLSLPTSGFSLRWFRAVFERADFIQAFYNSVILAFTAASLATLIAVPAALAISRYQFPGRNFFSALFLSPIIIPHLVLGVAMLRLFALMGVNGSFTWLMLAHVVIITPYVLRLVLAAAIGIDRSAEQAAESLGASRFTLFRQITLPMILPGVAGGWLLAFINSFDEVTLSIFVSSPATQTLPVRMYVYATESIDPMMAAVSALVIGLTAATMILLDRVYGLDRVLVGKH
;
A
#
# COMPACT_ATOMS: atom_id res chain seq x y z
N MET A 1 26.56 -10.60 -19.62
CA MET A 1 26.40 -9.87 -18.34
C MET A 1 27.64 -9.02 -18.13
N SER A 2 27.57 -7.69 -18.32
CA SER A 2 28.70 -6.79 -18.06
C SER A 2 28.97 -6.78 -16.55
N ARG A 3 30.16 -7.22 -16.14
CA ARG A 3 30.61 -7.06 -14.75
C ARG A 3 30.66 -5.56 -14.48
N ASN A 4 29.84 -5.09 -13.53
CA ASN A 4 29.91 -3.71 -13.08
C ASN A 4 31.36 -3.39 -12.67
N GLY A 5 31.96 -2.39 -13.29
CA GLY A 5 33.31 -1.96 -12.94
C GLY A 5 33.35 -1.43 -11.48
N PRO A 6 34.54 -1.34 -10.85
CA PRO A 6 34.67 -0.93 -9.45
C PRO A 6 34.07 0.46 -9.17
N LEU A 7 34.10 1.38 -10.13
CA LEU A 7 33.45 2.68 -10.03
C LEU A 7 31.92 2.57 -9.94
N ALA A 8 31.31 1.69 -10.75
CA ALA A 8 29.87 1.46 -10.70
C ALA A 8 29.44 0.84 -9.36
N LEU A 9 30.22 -0.13 -8.83
CA LEU A 9 29.96 -0.72 -7.51
C LEU A 9 30.12 0.32 -6.40
N GLY A 10 31.12 1.18 -6.45
CA GLY A 10 31.32 2.27 -5.50
C GLY A 10 30.15 3.26 -5.51
N PHE A 11 29.70 3.66 -6.72
CA PHE A 11 28.54 4.54 -6.86
C PHE A 11 27.25 3.90 -6.30
N HIS A 12 26.97 2.62 -6.64
CA HIS A 12 25.81 1.90 -6.08
C HIS A 12 25.88 1.80 -4.57
N GLY A 13 27.06 1.50 -4.01
CA GLY A 13 27.27 1.44 -2.56
C GLY A 13 26.97 2.78 -1.89
N LEU A 14 27.43 3.88 -2.47
CA LEU A 14 27.18 5.24 -1.95
C LEU A 14 25.69 5.60 -2.00
N VAL A 15 24.99 5.28 -3.08
CA VAL A 15 23.54 5.50 -3.21
C VAL A 15 22.78 4.69 -2.16
N VAL A 16 23.12 3.40 -1.98
CA VAL A 16 22.47 2.56 -0.97
C VAL A 16 22.73 3.09 0.43
N LEU A 17 23.95 3.50 0.74
CA LEU A 17 24.31 4.09 2.04
C LEU A 17 23.51 5.38 2.28
N PHE A 18 23.41 6.25 1.29
CA PHE A 18 22.62 7.49 1.38
C PHE A 18 21.13 7.23 1.61
N MET A 19 20.54 6.24 0.93
CA MET A 19 19.15 5.86 1.11
C MET A 19 18.89 5.19 2.46
N MET A 20 19.84 4.41 2.97
CA MET A 20 19.73 3.74 4.28
C MET A 20 19.99 4.65 5.47
N ALA A 21 20.76 5.72 5.29
CA ALA A 21 21.16 6.61 6.39
C ALA A 21 19.99 7.15 7.21
N PRO A 22 18.89 7.69 6.63
CA PRO A 22 17.76 8.17 7.41
C PRO A 22 17.07 7.06 8.23
N LEU A 23 16.94 5.85 7.66
CA LEU A 23 16.35 4.71 8.36
C LEU A 23 17.18 4.27 9.55
N VAL A 24 18.51 4.21 9.35
CA VAL A 24 19.47 3.89 10.44
C VAL A 24 19.42 4.96 11.53
N VAL A 25 19.40 6.25 11.16
CA VAL A 25 19.31 7.34 12.13
C VAL A 25 18.03 7.23 12.97
N VAL A 26 16.88 7.03 12.35
CA VAL A 26 15.60 6.85 13.07
C VAL A 26 15.66 5.66 14.00
N CYS A 27 16.19 4.51 13.53
CA CYS A 27 16.34 3.33 14.37
C CYS A 27 17.30 3.58 15.55
N LEU A 28 18.42 4.28 15.37
CA LEU A 28 19.34 4.61 16.45
C LEU A 28 18.70 5.51 17.49
N VAL A 29 18.00 6.58 17.06
CA VAL A 29 17.28 7.50 17.96
C VAL A 29 16.16 6.79 18.72
N ALA A 30 15.53 5.78 18.16
CA ALA A 30 14.49 4.99 18.84
C ALA A 30 14.98 4.32 20.13
N PHE A 31 16.28 4.04 20.25
CA PHE A 31 16.90 3.40 21.42
C PHE A 31 17.50 4.41 22.41
N THR A 32 17.31 5.71 22.23
CA THR A 32 17.86 6.70 23.17
C THR A 32 17.21 6.63 24.56
N PRO A 33 17.97 6.77 25.66
CA PRO A 33 17.40 6.99 26.98
C PRO A 33 16.92 8.43 27.23
N GLU A 34 17.26 9.36 26.34
CA GLU A 34 16.99 10.79 26.48
C GLU A 34 15.54 11.14 26.10
N ASN A 35 15.10 12.36 26.46
CA ASN A 35 13.79 12.89 26.09
C ASN A 35 13.83 13.73 24.81
N THR A 36 15.01 13.87 24.21
CA THR A 36 15.24 14.69 23.02
C THR A 36 15.75 13.84 21.86
N LEU A 37 15.44 14.28 20.65
CA LEU A 37 15.96 13.66 19.40
C LEU A 37 17.42 14.12 19.21
N SER A 38 18.37 13.45 19.88
CA SER A 38 19.79 13.79 19.82
C SER A 38 20.65 12.60 19.36
N LEU A 39 21.70 12.91 18.60
CA LEU A 39 22.78 11.99 18.23
C LEU A 39 24.13 12.64 18.51
N PRO A 40 25.12 11.89 19.04
CA PRO A 40 25.05 10.49 19.48
C PRO A 40 24.19 10.34 20.75
N THR A 41 23.57 9.14 20.92
CA THR A 41 22.82 8.83 22.16
C THR A 41 23.79 8.52 23.29
N SER A 42 23.42 8.88 24.54
CA SER A 42 24.24 8.61 25.73
C SER A 42 24.20 7.14 26.19
N GLY A 43 23.29 6.34 25.63
CA GLY A 43 23.14 4.94 25.99
C GLY A 43 22.07 4.23 25.17
N PHE A 44 21.73 3.02 25.58
CA PHE A 44 20.71 2.17 24.95
C PHE A 44 19.53 1.94 25.90
N SER A 45 18.30 2.17 25.44
CA SER A 45 17.08 2.01 26.24
C SER A 45 15.92 1.56 25.38
N LEU A 46 15.04 0.71 25.94
CA LEU A 46 13.77 0.28 25.32
C LEU A 46 12.56 1.09 25.86
N ARG A 47 12.82 2.17 26.62
CA ARG A 47 11.74 2.92 27.28
C ARG A 47 10.68 3.45 26.31
N TRP A 48 11.10 3.95 25.14
CA TRP A 48 10.21 4.51 24.14
C TRP A 48 9.37 3.44 23.45
N PHE A 49 9.94 2.26 23.21
CA PHE A 49 9.16 1.12 22.72
C PHE A 49 8.07 0.71 23.73
N ARG A 50 8.41 0.68 25.02
CA ARG A 50 7.41 0.39 26.07
C ARG A 50 6.34 1.48 26.11
N ALA A 51 6.72 2.76 26.04
CA ALA A 51 5.79 3.88 25.99
C ALA A 51 4.79 3.78 24.82
N VAL A 52 5.22 3.32 23.65
CA VAL A 52 4.30 3.09 22.50
C VAL A 52 3.23 2.06 22.86
N PHE A 53 3.61 0.93 23.49
CA PHE A 53 2.65 -0.12 23.88
C PHE A 53 1.75 0.27 25.04
N GLU A 54 2.12 1.24 25.84
CA GLU A 54 1.27 1.80 26.92
C GLU A 54 0.24 2.81 26.36
N ARG A 55 0.40 3.28 25.13
CA ARG A 55 -0.49 4.23 24.46
C ARG A 55 -1.58 3.54 23.66
N ALA A 56 -2.77 3.43 24.25
CA ALA A 56 -3.93 2.80 23.63
C ALA A 56 -4.33 3.43 22.29
N ASP A 57 -4.13 4.75 22.13
CA ASP A 57 -4.41 5.49 20.91
C ASP A 57 -3.52 5.07 19.72
N PHE A 58 -2.24 4.79 19.94
CA PHE A 58 -1.34 4.25 18.90
C PHE A 58 -1.68 2.81 18.52
N ILE A 59 -2.01 1.99 19.52
CA ILE A 59 -2.42 0.60 19.29
C ILE A 59 -3.72 0.56 18.48
N GLN A 60 -4.72 1.35 18.86
CA GLN A 60 -5.98 1.44 18.13
C GLN A 60 -5.76 1.94 16.70
N ALA A 61 -4.93 2.98 16.52
CA ALA A 61 -4.61 3.52 15.20
C ALA A 61 -3.89 2.50 14.31
N PHE A 62 -3.02 1.66 14.87
CA PHE A 62 -2.38 0.56 14.14
C PHE A 62 -3.42 -0.47 13.67
N TYR A 63 -4.32 -0.93 14.54
CA TYR A 63 -5.40 -1.83 14.15
C TYR A 63 -6.31 -1.23 13.09
N ASN A 64 -6.68 0.04 13.24
CA ASN A 64 -7.45 0.76 12.23
C ASN A 64 -6.75 0.76 10.88
N SER A 65 -5.43 1.05 10.84
CA SER A 65 -4.64 1.03 9.60
C SER A 65 -4.63 -0.33 8.92
N VAL A 66 -4.38 -1.41 9.69
CA VAL A 66 -4.30 -2.77 9.14
C VAL A 66 -5.66 -3.21 8.59
N ILE A 67 -6.74 -3.03 9.36
CA ILE A 67 -8.10 -3.41 8.94
C ILE A 67 -8.52 -2.58 7.72
N LEU A 68 -8.29 -1.27 7.76
CA LEU A 68 -8.61 -0.35 6.66
C LEU A 68 -7.88 -0.73 5.39
N ALA A 69 -6.55 -0.88 5.46
CA ALA A 69 -5.74 -1.20 4.29
C ALA A 69 -6.11 -2.57 3.69
N PHE A 70 -6.32 -3.58 4.54
CA PHE A 70 -6.71 -4.91 4.10
C PHE A 70 -8.10 -4.93 3.42
N THR A 71 -9.09 -4.31 4.07
CA THR A 71 -10.46 -4.30 3.55
C THR A 71 -10.58 -3.44 2.30
N ALA A 72 -9.96 -2.26 2.28
CA ALA A 72 -9.95 -1.38 1.13
C ALA A 72 -9.21 -2.01 -0.07
N ALA A 73 -8.02 -2.59 0.13
CA ALA A 73 -7.27 -3.26 -0.94
C ALA A 73 -8.03 -4.46 -1.51
N SER A 74 -8.70 -5.25 -0.65
CA SER A 74 -9.51 -6.37 -1.09
C SER A 74 -10.72 -5.92 -1.91
N LEU A 75 -11.43 -4.89 -1.45
CA LEU A 75 -12.58 -4.35 -2.18
C LEU A 75 -12.16 -3.68 -3.49
N ALA A 76 -11.07 -2.91 -3.48
CA ALA A 76 -10.50 -2.33 -4.70
C ALA A 76 -10.11 -3.41 -5.72
N THR A 77 -9.55 -4.54 -5.26
CA THR A 77 -9.20 -5.67 -6.12
C THR A 77 -10.44 -6.34 -6.72
N LEU A 78 -11.48 -6.55 -5.92
CA LEU A 78 -12.76 -7.11 -6.40
C LEU A 78 -13.41 -6.24 -7.48
N ILE A 79 -13.22 -4.93 -7.43
CA ILE A 79 -13.72 -3.96 -8.42
C ILE A 79 -12.77 -3.89 -9.64
N ALA A 80 -11.48 -3.80 -9.40
CA ALA A 80 -10.49 -3.56 -10.44
C ALA A 80 -10.24 -4.77 -11.36
N VAL A 81 -10.31 -6.01 -10.84
CA VAL A 81 -10.08 -7.21 -11.65
C VAL A 81 -11.10 -7.34 -12.78
N PRO A 82 -12.43 -7.35 -12.53
CA PRO A 82 -13.40 -7.41 -13.62
C PRO A 82 -13.32 -6.18 -14.53
N ALA A 83 -13.06 -4.97 -13.99
CA ALA A 83 -12.90 -3.76 -14.79
C ALA A 83 -11.68 -3.88 -15.75
N ALA A 84 -10.53 -4.34 -15.27
CA ALA A 84 -9.34 -4.54 -16.09
C ALA A 84 -9.56 -5.58 -17.19
N LEU A 85 -10.22 -6.70 -16.87
CA LEU A 85 -10.57 -7.72 -17.85
C LEU A 85 -11.56 -7.20 -18.90
N ALA A 86 -12.56 -6.43 -18.50
CA ALA A 86 -13.49 -5.80 -19.42
C ALA A 86 -12.78 -4.81 -20.37
N ILE A 87 -11.94 -3.95 -19.83
CA ILE A 87 -11.18 -2.95 -20.59
C ILE A 87 -10.15 -3.63 -21.53
N SER A 88 -9.49 -4.71 -21.09
CA SER A 88 -8.48 -5.37 -21.92
C SER A 88 -9.06 -6.21 -23.06
N ARG A 89 -10.25 -6.82 -22.86
CA ARG A 89 -10.79 -7.87 -23.74
C ARG A 89 -11.90 -7.45 -24.66
N TYR A 90 -12.71 -6.47 -24.22
CA TYR A 90 -13.92 -6.10 -24.95
C TYR A 90 -13.82 -4.70 -25.56
N GLN A 91 -14.38 -4.56 -26.75
CA GLN A 91 -14.65 -3.26 -27.38
C GLN A 91 -16.09 -2.90 -27.08
N PHE A 92 -16.30 -1.84 -26.30
CA PHE A 92 -17.63 -1.34 -25.95
C PHE A 92 -17.68 0.19 -25.97
N PRO A 93 -18.83 0.80 -26.19
CA PRO A 93 -18.99 2.25 -26.13
C PRO A 93 -18.58 2.77 -24.74
N GLY A 94 -17.75 3.83 -24.72
CA GLY A 94 -17.29 4.41 -23.46
C GLY A 94 -16.07 3.72 -22.81
N ARG A 95 -15.46 2.69 -23.42
CA ARG A 95 -14.29 2.01 -22.88
C ARG A 95 -13.19 2.98 -22.40
N ASN A 96 -12.86 3.96 -23.22
CA ASN A 96 -11.85 4.96 -22.89
C ASN A 96 -12.28 5.87 -21.74
N PHE A 97 -13.57 6.22 -21.67
CA PHE A 97 -14.13 6.99 -20.57
C PHE A 97 -14.04 6.21 -19.24
N PHE A 98 -14.47 4.96 -19.21
CA PHE A 98 -14.35 4.13 -17.99
C PHE A 98 -12.88 3.92 -17.59
N SER A 99 -11.98 3.69 -18.53
CA SER A 99 -10.56 3.60 -18.24
C SER A 99 -10.03 4.91 -17.62
N ALA A 100 -10.38 6.05 -18.17
CA ALA A 100 -10.01 7.35 -17.63
C ALA A 100 -10.64 7.61 -16.25
N LEU A 101 -11.89 7.23 -16.05
CA LEU A 101 -12.61 7.37 -14.77
C LEU A 101 -11.92 6.56 -13.66
N PHE A 102 -11.61 5.29 -13.90
CA PHE A 102 -10.92 4.45 -12.94
C PHE A 102 -9.49 4.93 -12.62
N LEU A 103 -8.82 5.56 -13.58
CA LEU A 103 -7.47 6.07 -13.41
C LEU A 103 -7.43 7.52 -12.89
N SER A 104 -8.53 8.25 -12.93
CA SER A 104 -8.58 9.67 -12.55
C SER A 104 -8.11 9.96 -11.12
N PRO A 105 -8.37 9.09 -10.09
CA PRO A 105 -7.96 9.42 -8.73
C PRO A 105 -6.45 9.55 -8.54
N ILE A 106 -5.64 8.87 -9.37
CA ILE A 106 -4.17 8.97 -9.28
C ILE A 106 -3.64 10.32 -9.82
N ILE A 107 -4.44 11.03 -10.63
CA ILE A 107 -4.06 12.30 -11.23
C ILE A 107 -4.46 13.46 -10.32
N ILE A 108 -5.53 13.27 -9.53
CA ILE A 108 -6.05 14.31 -8.64
C ILE A 108 -5.21 14.33 -7.35
N PRO A 109 -4.71 15.48 -6.89
CA PRO A 109 -4.00 15.56 -5.61
C PRO A 109 -4.85 15.02 -4.46
N HIS A 110 -4.29 14.14 -3.62
CA HIS A 110 -5.02 13.50 -2.51
C HIS A 110 -5.60 14.53 -1.52
N LEU A 111 -4.95 15.68 -1.35
CA LEU A 111 -5.46 16.78 -0.55
C LEU A 111 -6.81 17.31 -1.10
N VAL A 112 -6.90 17.49 -2.41
CA VAL A 112 -8.12 17.97 -3.07
C VAL A 112 -9.24 16.93 -2.94
N LEU A 113 -8.91 15.65 -3.14
CA LEU A 113 -9.86 14.55 -2.91
C LEU A 113 -10.31 14.49 -1.45
N GLY A 114 -9.39 14.65 -0.50
CA GLY A 114 -9.72 14.65 0.93
C GLY A 114 -10.71 15.73 1.31
N VAL A 115 -10.50 16.97 0.85
CA VAL A 115 -11.42 18.10 1.09
C VAL A 115 -12.78 17.87 0.41
N ALA A 116 -12.77 17.36 -0.83
CA ALA A 116 -14.01 17.05 -1.55
C ALA A 116 -14.83 15.95 -0.86
N MET A 117 -14.15 14.88 -0.38
CA MET A 117 -14.80 13.80 0.37
C MET A 117 -15.27 14.24 1.74
N LEU A 118 -14.51 15.07 2.46
CA LEU A 118 -14.95 15.66 3.71
C LEU A 118 -16.27 16.41 3.52
N ARG A 119 -16.35 17.27 2.49
CA ARG A 119 -17.57 18.00 2.18
C ARG A 119 -18.74 17.07 1.81
N LEU A 120 -18.48 16.06 0.98
CA LEU A 120 -19.50 15.07 0.61
C LEU A 120 -20.03 14.32 1.83
N PHE A 121 -19.14 13.84 2.69
CA PHE A 121 -19.50 13.09 3.90
C PHE A 121 -20.21 13.97 4.92
N ALA A 122 -19.86 15.28 5.00
CA ALA A 122 -20.58 16.24 5.81
C ALA A 122 -22.03 16.43 5.34
N LEU A 123 -22.23 16.58 4.03
CA LEU A 123 -23.57 16.71 3.44
C LEU A 123 -24.42 15.46 3.63
N MET A 124 -23.81 14.29 3.65
CA MET A 124 -24.46 13.00 3.88
C MET A 124 -24.68 12.68 5.37
N GLY A 125 -24.08 13.45 6.29
CA GLY A 125 -24.15 13.20 7.74
C GLY A 125 -23.36 11.96 8.20
N VAL A 126 -22.33 11.55 7.45
CA VAL A 126 -21.58 10.29 7.69
C VAL A 126 -20.11 10.52 8.08
N ASN A 127 -19.78 11.74 8.52
CA ASN A 127 -18.42 12.11 8.93
C ASN A 127 -17.87 11.19 10.01
N GLY A 128 -16.58 10.85 9.89
CA GLY A 128 -15.85 10.06 10.87
C GLY A 128 -16.23 8.57 10.89
N SER A 129 -17.08 8.12 9.98
CA SER A 129 -17.44 6.71 9.83
C SER A 129 -16.28 5.91 9.21
N PHE A 130 -15.92 4.77 9.83
CA PHE A 130 -14.89 3.87 9.32
C PHE A 130 -15.24 3.31 7.93
N THR A 131 -16.51 3.02 7.68
CA THR A 131 -16.96 2.52 6.37
C THR A 131 -16.74 3.55 5.26
N TRP A 132 -17.05 4.82 5.52
CA TRP A 132 -16.85 5.88 4.53
C TRP A 132 -15.38 6.22 4.33
N LEU A 133 -14.56 6.15 5.41
CA LEU A 133 -13.11 6.22 5.30
C LEU A 133 -12.58 5.08 4.42
N MET A 134 -13.05 3.85 4.61
CA MET A 134 -12.68 2.70 3.78
C MET A 134 -13.06 2.92 2.30
N LEU A 135 -14.26 3.41 2.02
CA LEU A 135 -14.69 3.70 0.64
C LEU A 135 -13.84 4.80 0.00
N ALA A 136 -13.43 5.81 0.76
CA ALA A 136 -12.51 6.83 0.29
C ALA A 136 -11.14 6.24 -0.11
N HIS A 137 -10.61 5.32 0.72
CA HIS A 137 -9.40 4.59 0.39
C HIS A 137 -9.57 3.71 -0.86
N VAL A 138 -10.69 3.01 -1.01
CA VAL A 138 -10.99 2.22 -2.22
C VAL A 138 -10.88 3.09 -3.48
N VAL A 139 -11.43 4.31 -3.46
CA VAL A 139 -11.37 5.22 -4.61
C VAL A 139 -9.92 5.52 -5.00
N ILE A 140 -9.07 5.89 -4.05
CA ILE A 140 -7.69 6.30 -4.35
C ILE A 140 -6.75 5.15 -4.71
N ILE A 141 -7.01 3.93 -4.19
CA ILE A 141 -6.12 2.79 -4.44
C ILE A 141 -6.55 1.91 -5.62
N THR A 142 -7.80 1.98 -6.08
CA THR A 142 -8.31 1.21 -7.23
C THR A 142 -7.44 1.38 -8.50
N PRO A 143 -6.94 2.57 -8.87
CA PRO A 143 -6.07 2.75 -10.02
C PRO A 143 -4.81 1.88 -9.99
N TYR A 144 -4.22 1.67 -8.82
CA TYR A 144 -2.98 0.87 -8.69
C TYR A 144 -3.24 -0.59 -9.03
N VAL A 145 -4.32 -1.16 -8.49
CA VAL A 145 -4.74 -2.52 -8.82
C VAL A 145 -5.09 -2.65 -10.30
N LEU A 146 -5.91 -1.72 -10.81
CA LEU A 146 -6.35 -1.72 -12.20
C LEU A 146 -5.15 -1.76 -13.17
N ARG A 147 -4.12 -0.92 -12.93
CA ARG A 147 -2.93 -0.85 -13.80
C ARG A 147 -2.16 -2.15 -13.86
N LEU A 148 -1.92 -2.78 -12.70
CA LEU A 148 -1.15 -4.02 -12.64
C LEU A 148 -1.92 -5.21 -13.22
N VAL A 149 -3.22 -5.30 -12.93
CA VAL A 149 -4.08 -6.35 -13.51
C VAL A 149 -4.25 -6.14 -15.02
N LEU A 150 -4.41 -4.90 -15.47
CA LEU A 150 -4.50 -4.56 -16.90
C LEU A 150 -3.22 -4.94 -17.64
N ALA A 151 -2.05 -4.62 -17.08
CA ALA A 151 -0.75 -4.99 -17.67
C ALA A 151 -0.60 -6.51 -17.76
N ALA A 152 -0.96 -7.25 -16.71
CA ALA A 152 -0.96 -8.72 -16.73
C ALA A 152 -1.93 -9.27 -17.77
N ALA A 153 -3.16 -8.73 -17.85
CA ALA A 153 -4.19 -9.21 -18.77
C ALA A 153 -3.85 -8.96 -20.26
N ILE A 154 -3.15 -7.88 -20.58
CA ILE A 154 -2.68 -7.56 -21.95
C ILE A 154 -1.53 -8.50 -22.35
N GLY A 155 -0.67 -8.89 -21.41
CA GLY A 155 0.49 -9.76 -21.66
C GLY A 155 0.17 -11.23 -21.86
N ILE A 156 -1.10 -11.67 -21.71
CA ILE A 156 -1.52 -13.06 -21.85
C ILE A 156 -1.82 -13.42 -23.30
N ASP A 157 -1.23 -14.52 -23.77
CA ASP A 157 -1.66 -15.18 -24.99
C ASP A 157 -3.05 -15.84 -24.78
N ARG A 158 -4.01 -15.47 -25.64
CA ARG A 158 -5.39 -15.97 -25.55
C ARG A 158 -5.58 -17.38 -26.10
N SER A 159 -4.57 -18.01 -26.66
CA SER A 159 -4.64 -19.32 -27.24
C SER A 159 -5.17 -20.39 -26.27
N ALA A 160 -4.72 -20.33 -25.00
CA ALA A 160 -5.20 -21.23 -23.95
C ALA A 160 -6.69 -21.04 -23.62
N GLU A 161 -7.16 -19.78 -23.62
CA GLU A 161 -8.57 -19.47 -23.39
C GLU A 161 -9.46 -19.95 -24.56
N GLN A 162 -9.02 -19.70 -25.80
CA GLN A 162 -9.70 -20.13 -27.01
C GLN A 162 -9.76 -21.70 -27.14
N ALA A 163 -8.67 -22.36 -26.75
CA ALA A 163 -8.65 -23.82 -26.71
C ALA A 163 -9.67 -24.38 -25.70
N ALA A 164 -9.75 -23.79 -24.51
CA ALA A 164 -10.72 -24.20 -23.49
C ALA A 164 -12.16 -23.91 -23.93
N GLU A 165 -12.43 -22.78 -24.58
CA GLU A 165 -13.74 -22.45 -25.13
C GLU A 165 -14.14 -23.50 -26.23
N SER A 166 -13.19 -23.88 -27.08
CA SER A 166 -13.41 -24.88 -28.12
C SER A 166 -13.73 -26.28 -27.55
N LEU A 167 -13.22 -26.57 -26.34
CA LEU A 167 -13.54 -27.80 -25.59
C LEU A 167 -14.84 -27.72 -24.79
N GLY A 168 -15.59 -26.60 -24.89
CA GLY A 168 -16.87 -26.39 -24.20
C GLY A 168 -16.77 -25.91 -22.76
N ALA A 169 -15.63 -25.35 -22.35
CA ALA A 169 -15.50 -24.80 -21.02
C ALA A 169 -16.47 -23.62 -20.79
N SER A 170 -17.15 -23.62 -19.65
CA SER A 170 -17.99 -22.48 -19.25
C SER A 170 -17.14 -21.23 -18.97
N ARG A 171 -17.73 -20.04 -19.12
CA ARG A 171 -17.04 -18.76 -18.81
C ARG A 171 -16.48 -18.68 -17.39
N PHE A 172 -17.19 -19.26 -16.42
CA PHE A 172 -16.74 -19.32 -15.03
C PHE A 172 -15.55 -20.27 -14.87
N THR A 173 -15.59 -21.43 -15.52
CA THR A 173 -14.49 -22.41 -15.54
C THR A 173 -13.24 -21.80 -16.19
N LEU A 174 -13.41 -21.14 -17.33
CA LEU A 174 -12.36 -20.44 -18.05
C LEU A 174 -11.72 -19.36 -17.16
N PHE A 175 -12.54 -18.52 -16.52
CA PHE A 175 -12.03 -17.49 -15.62
C PHE A 175 -11.25 -18.10 -14.46
N ARG A 176 -11.83 -19.06 -13.74
CA ARG A 176 -11.25 -19.60 -12.51
C ARG A 176 -10.01 -20.45 -12.75
N GLN A 177 -10.00 -21.27 -13.82
CA GLN A 177 -8.94 -22.26 -14.04
C GLN A 177 -7.84 -21.80 -15.00
N ILE A 178 -8.12 -20.80 -15.84
CA ILE A 178 -7.16 -20.34 -16.85
C ILE A 178 -6.82 -18.86 -16.63
N THR A 179 -7.82 -17.98 -16.77
CA THR A 179 -7.57 -16.54 -16.72
C THR A 179 -7.01 -16.07 -15.39
N LEU A 180 -7.68 -16.41 -14.29
CA LEU A 180 -7.29 -15.94 -12.94
C LEU A 180 -5.88 -16.42 -12.54
N PRO A 181 -5.50 -17.69 -12.72
CA PRO A 181 -4.12 -18.11 -12.47
C PRO A 181 -3.07 -17.37 -13.32
N MET A 182 -3.38 -17.06 -14.58
CA MET A 182 -2.47 -16.36 -15.48
C MET A 182 -2.27 -14.87 -15.07
N ILE A 183 -3.32 -14.19 -14.59
CA ILE A 183 -3.22 -12.79 -14.12
C ILE A 183 -2.85 -12.70 -12.64
N LEU A 184 -2.77 -13.81 -11.90
CA LEU A 184 -2.59 -13.83 -10.46
C LEU A 184 -1.37 -13.02 -9.97
N PRO A 185 -0.21 -13.03 -10.65
CA PRO A 185 0.90 -12.17 -10.27
C PRO A 185 0.55 -10.67 -10.31
N GLY A 186 -0.21 -10.24 -11.34
CA GLY A 186 -0.69 -8.87 -11.44
C GLY A 186 -1.74 -8.52 -10.38
N VAL A 187 -2.63 -9.46 -10.05
CA VAL A 187 -3.63 -9.29 -8.97
C VAL A 187 -2.94 -9.19 -7.62
N ALA A 188 -2.01 -10.10 -7.32
CA ALA A 188 -1.28 -10.12 -6.06
C ALA A 188 -0.42 -8.87 -5.88
N GLY A 189 0.34 -8.48 -6.91
CA GLY A 189 1.13 -7.26 -6.92
C GLY A 189 0.25 -6.00 -6.79
N GLY A 190 -0.89 -5.96 -7.49
CA GLY A 190 -1.87 -4.89 -7.41
C GLY A 190 -2.48 -4.76 -6.02
N TRP A 191 -2.89 -5.86 -5.41
CA TRP A 191 -3.41 -5.90 -4.05
C TRP A 191 -2.37 -5.42 -3.03
N LEU A 192 -1.13 -5.92 -3.14
CA LEU A 192 -0.05 -5.54 -2.24
C LEU A 192 0.27 -4.04 -2.33
N LEU A 193 0.37 -3.51 -3.56
CA LEU A 193 0.61 -2.09 -3.79
C LEU A 193 -0.55 -1.23 -3.25
N ALA A 194 -1.79 -1.66 -3.45
CA ALA A 194 -2.98 -1.01 -2.90
C ALA A 194 -2.97 -1.03 -1.36
N PHE A 195 -2.61 -2.16 -0.75
CA PHE A 195 -2.48 -2.29 0.70
C PHE A 195 -1.44 -1.30 1.26
N ILE A 196 -0.25 -1.25 0.67
CA ILE A 196 0.83 -0.35 1.10
C ILE A 196 0.37 1.11 0.98
N ASN A 197 -0.19 1.50 -0.17
CA ASN A 197 -0.66 2.87 -0.38
C ASN A 197 -1.80 3.25 0.56
N SER A 198 -2.71 2.33 0.87
CA SER A 198 -3.79 2.56 1.83
C SER A 198 -3.27 2.67 3.27
N PHE A 199 -2.27 1.84 3.64
CA PHE A 199 -1.68 1.86 4.98
C PHE A 199 -0.92 3.16 5.26
N ASP A 200 -0.20 3.69 4.26
CA ASP A 200 0.64 4.89 4.37
C ASP A 200 -0.13 6.20 4.09
N GLU A 201 -1.42 6.12 3.75
CA GLU A 201 -2.20 7.30 3.37
C GLU A 201 -2.50 8.22 4.56
N VAL A 202 -1.94 9.42 4.51
CA VAL A 202 -2.15 10.49 5.51
C VAL A 202 -3.02 11.60 4.95
N THR A 203 -2.72 12.02 3.72
CA THR A 203 -3.18 13.29 3.14
C THR A 203 -4.70 13.37 3.02
N LEU A 204 -5.33 12.31 2.54
CA LEU A 204 -6.79 12.21 2.46
C LEU A 204 -7.36 11.89 3.85
N SER A 205 -6.72 10.95 4.56
CA SER A 205 -7.23 10.41 5.82
C SER A 205 -7.36 11.46 6.92
N ILE A 206 -6.48 12.48 6.94
CA ILE A 206 -6.53 13.56 7.94
C ILE A 206 -7.83 14.39 7.85
N PHE A 207 -8.46 14.46 6.65
CA PHE A 207 -9.71 15.19 6.45
C PHE A 207 -10.94 14.37 6.79
N VAL A 208 -10.90 13.05 6.57
CA VAL A 208 -12.11 12.21 6.62
C VAL A 208 -12.15 11.27 7.81
N SER A 209 -11.05 11.10 8.56
CA SER A 209 -11.04 10.32 9.79
C SER A 209 -11.57 11.13 10.99
N SER A 210 -11.96 10.42 12.04
CA SER A 210 -12.29 10.97 13.36
C SER A 210 -11.30 10.43 14.40
N PRO A 211 -11.27 10.95 15.63
CA PRO A 211 -10.40 10.40 16.68
C PRO A 211 -10.53 8.88 16.89
N ALA A 212 -11.73 8.32 16.68
CA ALA A 212 -11.98 6.88 16.80
C ALA A 212 -11.53 6.07 15.57
N THR A 213 -11.43 6.70 14.40
CA THR A 213 -11.10 6.05 13.11
C THR A 213 -9.73 6.44 12.57
N GLN A 214 -8.93 7.17 13.35
CA GLN A 214 -7.57 7.56 12.95
C GLN A 214 -6.74 6.33 12.59
N THR A 215 -5.99 6.47 11.49
CA THR A 215 -4.96 5.51 11.09
C THR A 215 -3.63 5.80 11.78
N LEU A 216 -2.72 4.84 11.81
CA LEU A 216 -1.41 5.02 12.43
C LEU A 216 -0.63 6.22 11.84
N PRO A 217 -0.53 6.39 10.51
CA PRO A 217 0.15 7.56 9.94
C PRO A 217 -0.50 8.90 10.33
N VAL A 218 -1.84 8.95 10.38
CA VAL A 218 -2.55 10.17 10.84
C VAL A 218 -2.27 10.43 12.32
N ARG A 219 -2.30 9.40 13.17
CA ARG A 219 -1.98 9.54 14.60
C ARG A 219 -0.54 9.98 14.81
N MET A 220 0.40 9.43 14.06
CA MET A 220 1.80 9.85 14.05
C MET A 220 1.92 11.33 13.66
N TYR A 221 1.25 11.74 12.58
CA TYR A 221 1.25 13.14 12.15
C TYR A 221 0.73 14.10 13.23
N VAL A 222 -0.43 13.78 13.82
CA VAL A 222 -1.01 14.59 14.91
C VAL A 222 -0.04 14.66 16.10
N TYR A 223 0.51 13.52 16.51
CA TYR A 223 1.47 13.50 17.62
C TYR A 223 2.73 14.32 17.34
N ALA A 224 3.25 14.28 16.11
CA ALA A 224 4.42 15.08 15.71
C ALA A 224 4.17 16.59 15.75
N THR A 225 2.90 17.04 15.66
CA THR A 225 2.54 18.46 15.83
C THR A 225 2.38 18.88 17.29
N GLU A 226 2.17 17.92 18.19
CA GLU A 226 1.95 18.14 19.61
C GLU A 226 3.22 17.95 20.46
N SER A 227 4.11 17.04 20.05
CA SER A 227 5.27 16.61 20.84
C SER A 227 6.47 16.31 19.94
N ILE A 228 7.65 16.67 20.42
CA ILE A 228 8.93 16.38 19.78
C ILE A 228 9.75 15.51 20.74
N ASP A 229 9.50 14.21 20.74
CA ASP A 229 10.23 13.23 21.56
C ASP A 229 10.59 11.96 20.75
N PRO A 230 11.48 11.09 21.26
CA PRO A 230 11.91 9.88 20.56
C PRO A 230 10.85 8.80 20.41
N MET A 231 9.64 8.96 20.97
CA MET A 231 8.55 7.98 20.79
C MET A 231 8.17 7.84 19.31
N MET A 232 8.21 8.96 18.55
CA MET A 232 8.00 8.91 17.09
C MET A 232 9.04 8.04 16.37
N ALA A 233 10.30 8.13 16.79
CA ALA A 233 11.36 7.27 16.24
C ALA A 233 11.12 5.81 16.63
N ALA A 234 10.63 5.52 17.83
CA ALA A 234 10.30 4.15 18.26
C ALA A 234 9.12 3.57 17.45
N VAL A 235 8.04 4.34 17.21
CA VAL A 235 6.93 3.93 16.33
C VAL A 235 7.44 3.64 14.92
N SER A 236 8.24 4.56 14.36
CA SER A 236 8.82 4.39 13.03
C SER A 236 9.71 3.15 12.94
N ALA A 237 10.56 2.91 13.94
CA ALA A 237 11.42 1.73 14.01
C ALA A 237 10.61 0.42 14.09
N LEU A 238 9.47 0.41 14.82
CA LEU A 238 8.55 -0.74 14.86
C LEU A 238 7.93 -1.00 13.49
N VAL A 239 7.48 0.04 12.80
CA VAL A 239 6.89 -0.08 11.44
C VAL A 239 7.95 -0.56 10.45
N ILE A 240 9.17 0.00 10.48
CA ILE A 240 10.29 -0.45 9.64
C ILE A 240 10.61 -1.93 9.91
N GLY A 241 10.71 -2.32 11.19
CA GLY A 241 10.97 -3.71 11.58
C GLY A 241 9.87 -4.67 11.13
N LEU A 242 8.61 -4.28 11.30
CA LEU A 242 7.46 -5.07 10.85
C LEU A 242 7.44 -5.24 9.32
N THR A 243 7.70 -4.17 8.58
CA THR A 243 7.76 -4.20 7.12
C THR A 243 8.89 -5.10 6.64
N ALA A 244 10.10 -4.95 7.22
CA ALA A 244 11.24 -5.79 6.90
C ALA A 244 10.96 -7.27 7.21
N ALA A 245 10.40 -7.56 8.38
CA ALA A 245 10.04 -8.93 8.77
C ALA A 245 8.99 -9.54 7.82
N THR A 246 7.98 -8.76 7.43
CA THR A 246 6.94 -9.18 6.46
C THR A 246 7.57 -9.45 5.09
N MET A 247 8.45 -8.58 4.60
CA MET A 247 9.14 -8.79 3.32
C MET A 247 10.02 -10.05 3.33
N ILE A 248 10.79 -10.26 4.41
CA ILE A 248 11.63 -11.47 4.56
C ILE A 248 10.75 -12.73 4.61
N LEU A 249 9.63 -12.68 5.31
CA LEU A 249 8.69 -13.81 5.37
C LEU A 249 8.09 -14.12 4.00
N LEU A 250 7.62 -13.10 3.28
CA LEU A 250 7.07 -13.25 1.93
C LEU A 250 8.12 -13.79 0.95
N ASP A 251 9.36 -13.32 1.05
CA ASP A 251 10.45 -13.83 0.22
C ASP A 251 10.72 -15.31 0.48
N ARG A 252 10.77 -15.72 1.74
CA ARG A 252 10.99 -17.13 2.11
C ARG A 252 9.86 -18.07 1.71
N VAL A 253 8.60 -17.58 1.77
CA VAL A 253 7.41 -18.42 1.50
C VAL A 253 7.09 -18.49 0.01
N TYR A 254 7.17 -17.38 -0.70
CA TYR A 254 6.70 -17.25 -2.09
C TYR A 254 7.82 -16.98 -3.09
N GLY A 255 9.01 -16.54 -2.65
CA GLY A 255 10.08 -16.04 -3.51
C GLY A 255 9.67 -14.71 -4.15
N LEU A 256 10.11 -13.58 -3.63
CA LEU A 256 9.77 -12.24 -4.14
C LEU A 256 10.07 -12.09 -5.64
N ASP A 257 11.12 -12.77 -6.13
CA ASP A 257 11.46 -12.79 -7.55
C ASP A 257 10.34 -13.35 -8.44
N ARG A 258 9.56 -14.31 -7.93
CA ARG A 258 8.42 -14.89 -8.68
C ARG A 258 7.21 -13.97 -8.69
N VAL A 259 6.98 -13.25 -7.58
CA VAL A 259 5.82 -12.35 -7.42
C VAL A 259 6.03 -11.01 -8.12
N LEU A 260 7.25 -10.43 -8.01
CA LEU A 260 7.55 -9.09 -8.52
C LEU A 260 8.07 -9.09 -9.96
N VAL A 261 8.79 -10.12 -10.39
CA VAL A 261 9.47 -10.17 -11.70
C VAL A 261 8.81 -11.15 -12.67
N GLY A 262 7.85 -11.97 -12.23
CA GLY A 262 7.12 -12.91 -13.10
C GLY A 262 8.03 -13.95 -13.77
N LYS A 263 9.19 -14.27 -13.20
CA LYS A 263 10.06 -15.32 -13.71
C LYS A 263 9.51 -16.67 -13.27
N HIS A 264 9.07 -17.44 -14.28
CA HIS A 264 8.80 -18.88 -14.17
C HIS A 264 10.11 -19.67 -14.21
#